data_574afc2f35465e461228b0683ee520a9
#
_entry.id   574afc2f35465e461228b0683ee520a9
#
_cell.length_a   1.000
_cell.length_b   1.000
_cell.length_c   1.000
_cell.angle_alpha   90.00
_cell.angle_beta   90.00
_cell.angle_gamma   90.00
#
_symmetry.space_group_name_H-M   'P 1'
#
loop_
_entity.id
_entity.type
_entity.pdbx_description
1 polymer ?
#
loop_
_entity_poly.entity_id
_entity_poly.type
_entity_poly.pdbx_seq_one_letter_code
_entity_poly.pdbx_strand_id
1 'polypeptide(L)'
;RHSSSAASDVYKRQYQQLSLRVTDRFPINPIGQSEIIVDVGKIWGTLPYPLLQMFPGNQTYFYDDYSYNLMNFYEFISDQWVSIFYTHHFNGLYFNKVPLFKKLKWREVATLRSAIGGLSDRHRTQLEFPANLYDLNRPYFEAGVGVENILKIFRVDALWRLSYLNNPNVVPFGVLSLIHI
;
A
#
# COMPACT_ATOMS: atom_id res chain seq x y z
N ARG A 1 -9.82 -39.13 29.12
CA ARG A 1 -10.29 -37.74 29.32
C ARG A 1 -9.12 -36.76 29.16
N HIS A 2 -8.72 -36.49 27.93
CA HIS A 2 -7.87 -35.38 27.61
C HIS A 2 -8.57 -34.59 26.48
N SER A 3 -9.39 -33.64 26.87
CA SER A 3 -9.98 -32.68 25.93
C SER A 3 -10.22 -31.40 26.68
N SER A 4 -9.88 -30.31 26.03
CA SER A 4 -10.33 -28.94 26.24
C SER A 4 -9.41 -27.94 26.93
N SER A 5 -8.11 -28.11 27.03
CA SER A 5 -7.26 -26.97 27.45
C SER A 5 -6.83 -26.04 26.30
N ALA A 6 -6.68 -26.59 25.10
CA ALA A 6 -6.22 -25.79 23.96
C ALA A 6 -7.26 -24.77 23.45
N ALA A 7 -8.54 -25.11 23.50
CA ALA A 7 -9.59 -24.18 23.06
C ALA A 7 -9.85 -23.03 24.07
N SER A 8 -9.53 -23.22 25.33
CA SER A 8 -9.70 -22.22 26.40
C SER A 8 -8.60 -21.14 26.37
N ASP A 9 -7.41 -21.47 25.89
CA ASP A 9 -6.28 -20.51 25.84
C ASP A 9 -6.41 -19.48 24.69
N VAL A 10 -7.11 -19.82 23.63
CA VAL A 10 -7.35 -18.90 22.51
C VAL A 10 -8.24 -17.71 22.94
N TYR A 11 -9.17 -17.91 23.87
CA TYR A 11 -10.07 -16.86 24.34
C TYR A 11 -9.47 -15.90 25.39
N LYS A 12 -8.28 -16.14 25.91
CA LYS A 12 -7.68 -15.32 26.96
C LYS A 12 -6.62 -14.33 26.48
N ARG A 13 -6.32 -14.27 25.21
CA ARG A 13 -5.34 -13.30 24.69
C ARG A 13 -5.99 -11.94 24.47
N GLN A 14 -5.93 -11.11 25.50
CA GLN A 14 -6.31 -9.71 25.35
C GLN A 14 -5.23 -8.94 24.60
N TYR A 15 -5.63 -8.15 23.63
CA TYR A 15 -4.76 -7.24 22.90
C TYR A 15 -5.40 -5.86 22.85
N GLN A 16 -4.58 -4.87 22.59
CA GLN A 16 -5.00 -3.50 22.34
C GLN A 16 -4.43 -3.08 20.99
N GLN A 17 -5.26 -2.47 20.17
CA GLN A 17 -4.84 -1.90 18.89
C GLN A 17 -5.28 -0.45 18.84
N LEU A 18 -4.34 0.41 18.48
CA LEU A 18 -4.60 1.80 18.15
C LEU A 18 -4.17 2.03 16.71
N SER A 19 -5.05 2.59 15.90
CA SER A 19 -4.74 3.01 14.54
C SER A 19 -5.37 4.37 14.27
N LEU A 20 -4.65 5.18 13.50
CA LEU A 20 -5.09 6.49 13.04
C LEU A 20 -4.86 6.57 11.55
N ARG A 21 -5.93 6.87 10.80
CA ARG A 21 -5.85 7.18 9.37
C ARG A 21 -6.26 8.62 9.15
N VAL A 22 -5.40 9.35 8.46
CA VAL A 22 -5.65 10.73 8.03
C VAL A 22 -5.62 10.77 6.51
N THR A 23 -6.65 11.35 5.94
CA THR A 23 -6.74 11.58 4.49
C THR A 23 -6.96 13.07 4.27
N ASP A 24 -6.14 13.65 3.42
CA ASP A 24 -6.26 15.06 3.05
C ASP A 24 -6.07 15.23 1.55
N ARG A 25 -6.80 16.21 1.00
CA ARG A 25 -6.75 16.57 -0.40
C ARG A 25 -6.67 18.09 -0.52
N PHE A 26 -5.57 18.56 -1.07
CA PHE A 26 -5.28 19.99 -1.14
C PHE A 26 -4.76 20.42 -2.51
N PRO A 27 -5.16 21.62 -2.99
CA PRO A 27 -4.65 22.17 -4.23
C PRO A 27 -3.24 22.73 -4.04
N ILE A 28 -2.34 22.44 -4.98
CA ILE A 28 -1.01 23.05 -5.06
C ILE A 28 -0.98 23.93 -6.34
N ASN A 29 -1.48 25.14 -6.25
CA ASN A 29 -1.48 26.05 -7.39
C ASN A 29 -0.06 26.56 -7.72
N PRO A 30 0.37 26.58 -9.01
CA PRO A 30 -0.37 26.24 -10.24
C PRO A 30 -0.20 24.78 -10.72
N ILE A 31 0.41 23.89 -9.92
CA ILE A 31 0.87 22.58 -10.40
C ILE A 31 -0.15 21.46 -10.28
N GLY A 32 -1.31 21.71 -9.69
CA GLY A 32 -2.38 20.73 -9.64
C GLY A 32 -2.97 20.49 -8.26
N GLN A 33 -3.32 19.24 -7.97
CA GLN A 33 -3.95 18.81 -6.72
C GLN A 33 -3.21 17.58 -6.16
N SER A 34 -2.96 17.59 -4.87
CA SER A 34 -2.37 16.47 -4.14
C SER A 34 -3.38 15.81 -3.22
N GLU A 35 -3.27 14.50 -3.12
CA GLU A 35 -3.96 13.69 -2.14
C GLU A 35 -2.93 12.89 -1.33
N ILE A 36 -3.07 12.90 -0.02
CA ILE A 36 -2.22 12.16 0.90
C ILE A 36 -3.09 11.36 1.85
N ILE A 37 -2.72 10.08 2.04
CA ILE A 37 -3.30 9.20 3.05
C ILE A 37 -2.16 8.72 3.92
N VAL A 38 -2.26 8.96 5.21
CA VAL A 38 -1.32 8.47 6.22
C VAL A 38 -2.06 7.54 7.15
N ASP A 39 -1.56 6.34 7.32
CA ASP A 39 -2.08 5.34 8.24
C ASP A 39 -0.97 4.94 9.21
N VAL A 40 -1.24 5.10 10.50
CA VAL A 40 -0.29 4.79 11.57
C VAL A 40 -0.98 3.91 12.59
N GLY A 41 -0.29 2.87 13.05
CA GLY A 41 -0.89 2.04 14.08
C GLY A 41 0.12 1.23 14.87
N LYS A 42 -0.37 0.74 16.02
CA LYS A 42 0.38 -0.14 16.91
C LYS A 42 -0.55 -1.12 17.60
N ILE A 43 -0.06 -2.33 17.74
CA ILE A 43 -0.71 -3.43 18.44
C ILE A 43 0.11 -3.79 19.69
N TRP A 44 -0.55 -3.88 20.83
CA TRP A 44 0.04 -4.35 22.09
C TRP A 44 -0.59 -5.68 22.48
N GLY A 45 0.18 -6.55 23.06
CA GLY A 45 -0.21 -7.93 23.40
C GLY A 45 0.38 -8.94 22.43
N THR A 46 0.03 -10.21 22.58
CA THR A 46 0.47 -11.28 21.69
C THR A 46 -0.72 -11.79 20.91
N LEU A 47 -0.66 -11.67 19.59
CA LEU A 47 -1.71 -12.06 18.66
C LEU A 47 -1.24 -13.15 17.72
N PRO A 48 -2.14 -14.05 17.28
CA PRO A 48 -1.87 -14.89 16.11
C PRO A 48 -1.56 -14.02 14.88
N TYR A 49 -0.67 -14.51 14.01
CA TYR A 49 -0.23 -13.74 12.84
C TYR A 49 -1.38 -13.20 11.93
N PRO A 50 -2.53 -13.89 11.75
CA PRO A 50 -3.61 -13.38 10.92
C PRO A 50 -4.30 -12.13 11.47
N LEU A 51 -4.08 -11.81 12.75
CA LEU A 51 -4.66 -10.62 13.41
C LEU A 51 -3.65 -9.46 13.51
N LEU A 52 -2.41 -9.65 13.08
CA LEU A 52 -1.43 -8.58 12.94
C LEU A 52 -1.71 -7.76 11.68
N GLN A 53 -1.12 -6.57 11.59
CA GLN A 53 -1.26 -5.71 10.42
C GLN A 53 -0.56 -6.35 9.22
N MET A 54 -1.34 -6.71 8.23
CA MET A 54 -0.86 -7.07 6.91
C MET A 54 -1.04 -5.89 5.96
N PHE A 55 -0.02 -5.59 5.16
CA PHE A 55 -0.10 -4.50 4.20
C PHE A 55 -0.90 -4.93 2.97
N PRO A 56 -1.79 -4.08 2.45
CA PRO A 56 -2.62 -4.41 1.30
C PRO A 56 -1.77 -4.42 0.02
N GLY A 57 -1.35 -5.60 -0.41
CA GLY A 57 -0.71 -5.81 -1.71
C GLY A 57 -1.73 -5.91 -2.84
N ASN A 58 -1.27 -5.80 -4.07
CA ASN A 58 -2.08 -5.96 -5.27
C ASN A 58 -1.35 -6.88 -6.27
N GLN A 59 -2.01 -7.95 -6.68
CA GLN A 59 -1.50 -8.89 -7.70
C GLN A 59 -2.44 -8.95 -8.92
N THR A 60 -3.25 -7.90 -9.09
CA THR A 60 -4.14 -7.77 -10.24
C THR A 60 -3.55 -6.84 -11.30
N TYR A 61 -4.14 -6.81 -12.48
CA TYR A 61 -3.78 -5.86 -13.54
C TYR A 61 -4.48 -4.50 -13.38
N PHE A 62 -5.33 -4.38 -12.35
CA PHE A 62 -6.04 -3.15 -12.05
C PHE A 62 -5.30 -2.38 -10.95
N TYR A 63 -5.15 -1.09 -11.19
CA TYR A 63 -4.58 -0.17 -10.20
C TYR A 63 -5.58 0.03 -9.04
N ASP A 64 -5.06 -0.01 -7.82
CA ASP A 64 -5.84 0.25 -6.60
C ASP A 64 -5.22 1.43 -5.85
N ASP A 65 -6.02 2.47 -5.58
CA ASP A 65 -5.59 3.68 -4.89
C ASP A 65 -5.22 3.44 -3.41
N TYR A 66 -5.73 2.37 -2.81
CA TYR A 66 -5.56 2.05 -1.38
C TYR A 66 -4.61 0.87 -1.12
N SER A 67 -3.96 0.35 -2.16
CA SER A 67 -3.04 -0.78 -2.07
C SER A 67 -1.64 -0.42 -2.56
N TYR A 68 -0.66 -1.23 -2.16
CA TYR A 68 0.67 -1.26 -2.75
C TYR A 68 0.60 -2.10 -4.02
N ASN A 69 0.70 -1.46 -5.16
CA ASN A 69 0.36 -2.06 -6.45
C ASN A 69 1.43 -3.02 -7.02
N LEU A 70 2.63 -3.04 -6.42
CA LEU A 70 3.72 -3.98 -6.75
C LEU A 70 4.16 -4.82 -5.55
N MET A 71 3.39 -4.80 -4.47
CA MET A 71 3.58 -5.67 -3.30
C MET A 71 2.74 -6.94 -3.48
N ASN A 72 3.32 -8.09 -3.18
CA ASN A 72 2.59 -9.35 -3.20
C ASN A 72 1.56 -9.41 -2.06
N PHE A 73 0.51 -10.21 -2.25
CA PHE A 73 -0.43 -10.49 -1.17
C PHE A 73 0.28 -11.16 0.00
N TYR A 74 0.00 -10.68 1.21
CA TYR A 74 0.59 -11.21 2.45
C TYR A 74 2.12 -11.23 2.45
N GLU A 75 2.76 -10.25 1.79
CA GLU A 75 4.23 -10.20 1.75
C GLU A 75 4.82 -9.68 3.05
N PHE A 76 4.19 -8.68 3.66
CA PHE A 76 4.70 -8.06 4.88
C PHE A 76 3.70 -8.05 6.01
N ILE A 77 4.23 -8.18 7.24
CA ILE A 77 3.49 -8.17 8.49
C ILE A 77 4.18 -7.26 9.51
N SER A 78 3.40 -6.61 10.34
CA SER A 78 3.90 -5.71 11.39
C SER A 78 2.94 -5.64 12.58
N ASP A 79 3.48 -5.34 13.76
CA ASP A 79 2.69 -4.96 14.93
C ASP A 79 2.72 -3.45 15.22
N GLN A 80 3.59 -2.73 14.50
CA GLN A 80 3.61 -1.27 14.46
C GLN A 80 3.94 -0.82 13.05
N TRP A 81 3.23 0.20 12.54
CA TRP A 81 3.36 0.62 11.15
C TRP A 81 3.09 2.09 10.92
N VAL A 82 3.69 2.59 9.85
CA VAL A 82 3.34 3.84 9.19
C VAL A 82 3.24 3.55 7.69
N SER A 83 2.11 3.88 7.09
CA SER A 83 1.86 3.78 5.65
C SER A 83 1.56 5.15 5.08
N ILE A 84 2.12 5.49 3.94
CA ILE A 84 1.90 6.76 3.26
C ILE A 84 1.55 6.46 1.80
N PHE A 85 0.39 6.96 1.38
CA PHE A 85 -0.06 6.96 -0.01
C PHE A 85 -0.16 8.41 -0.46
N TYR A 86 0.61 8.77 -1.46
CA TYR A 86 0.61 10.11 -2.04
C TYR A 86 0.28 10.02 -3.53
N THR A 87 -0.64 10.84 -3.97
CA THR A 87 -1.04 10.96 -5.37
C THR A 87 -1.09 12.44 -5.74
N HIS A 88 -0.42 12.81 -6.83
CA HIS A 88 -0.42 14.16 -7.35
C HIS A 88 -1.00 14.19 -8.76
N HIS A 89 -2.08 14.94 -8.95
CA HIS A 89 -2.75 15.17 -10.22
C HIS A 89 -2.30 16.50 -10.78
N PHE A 90 -1.52 16.52 -11.86
CA PHE A 90 -0.97 17.72 -12.47
C PHE A 90 -2.00 18.52 -13.29
N ASN A 91 -3.20 17.98 -13.47
CA ASN A 91 -4.30 18.64 -14.19
C ASN A 91 -3.94 19.09 -15.62
N GLY A 92 -3.00 18.40 -16.27
CA GLY A 92 -2.54 18.72 -17.64
C GLY A 92 -1.48 19.79 -17.69
N LEU A 93 -0.67 19.97 -16.64
CA LEU A 93 0.41 20.97 -16.58
C LEU A 93 1.36 20.88 -17.77
N TYR A 94 1.74 19.67 -18.17
CA TYR A 94 2.60 19.39 -19.31
C TYR A 94 1.80 19.06 -20.57
N PHE A 95 0.78 18.21 -20.47
CA PHE A 95 0.00 17.75 -21.61
C PHE A 95 -0.82 18.85 -22.29
N ASN A 96 -1.26 19.87 -21.56
CA ASN A 96 -1.94 21.01 -22.16
C ASN A 96 -1.02 21.86 -23.05
N LYS A 97 0.31 21.68 -22.99
CA LYS A 97 1.27 22.35 -23.89
C LYS A 97 1.35 21.66 -25.25
N VAL A 98 0.95 20.38 -25.33
CA VAL A 98 0.94 19.58 -26.56
C VAL A 98 -0.47 19.62 -27.15
N PRO A 99 -0.69 20.15 -28.37
CA PRO A 99 -2.03 20.35 -28.95
C PRO A 99 -2.87 19.07 -28.99
N LEU A 100 -2.24 17.92 -29.26
CA LEU A 100 -2.90 16.62 -29.33
C LEU A 100 -3.45 16.20 -27.95
N PHE A 101 -2.63 16.22 -26.91
CA PHE A 101 -3.04 15.82 -25.56
C PHE A 101 -4.02 16.78 -24.94
N LYS A 102 -3.89 18.08 -25.23
CA LYS A 102 -4.87 19.11 -24.86
C LYS A 102 -6.24 18.81 -25.46
N LYS A 103 -6.31 18.44 -26.75
CA LYS A 103 -7.56 18.07 -27.43
C LYS A 103 -8.18 16.81 -26.85
N LEU A 104 -7.36 15.83 -26.47
CA LEU A 104 -7.78 14.59 -25.84
C LEU A 104 -8.12 14.75 -24.35
N LYS A 105 -7.77 15.90 -23.75
CA LYS A 105 -7.92 16.20 -22.31
C LYS A 105 -7.21 15.23 -21.39
N TRP A 106 -6.12 14.62 -21.85
CA TRP A 106 -5.29 13.76 -21.04
C TRP A 106 -4.61 14.54 -19.92
N ARG A 107 -4.43 13.92 -18.77
CA ARG A 107 -3.81 14.54 -17.59
C ARG A 107 -2.77 13.61 -17.01
N GLU A 108 -1.71 14.20 -16.49
CA GLU A 108 -0.63 13.49 -15.84
C GLU A 108 -0.95 13.27 -14.36
N VAL A 109 -0.53 12.13 -13.84
CA VAL A 109 -0.58 11.79 -12.42
C VAL A 109 0.74 11.18 -12.01
N ALA A 110 1.19 11.49 -10.79
CA ALA A 110 2.32 10.84 -10.16
C ALA A 110 1.89 10.24 -8.82
N THR A 111 2.44 9.09 -8.48
CA THR A 111 2.12 8.37 -7.25
C THR A 111 3.38 7.96 -6.51
N LEU A 112 3.30 8.00 -5.19
CA LEU A 112 4.32 7.48 -4.29
C LEU A 112 3.63 6.70 -3.18
N ARG A 113 4.07 5.48 -2.95
CA ARG A 113 3.61 4.63 -1.85
C ARG A 113 4.79 4.27 -0.98
N SER A 114 4.62 4.38 0.31
CA SER A 114 5.66 4.02 1.27
C SER A 114 5.05 3.35 2.49
N ALA A 115 5.75 2.36 3.02
CA ALA A 115 5.46 1.74 4.29
C ALA A 115 6.74 1.51 5.08
N ILE A 116 6.63 1.64 6.38
CA ILE A 116 7.65 1.18 7.34
C ILE A 116 6.91 0.55 8.50
N GLY A 117 7.46 -0.51 9.04
CA GLY A 117 6.87 -1.19 10.17
C GLY A 117 7.92 -1.93 10.98
N GLY A 118 7.47 -2.73 11.91
CA GLY A 118 8.31 -3.58 12.71
C GLY A 118 7.49 -4.68 13.35
N LEU A 119 8.16 -5.76 13.67
CA LEU A 119 7.60 -6.86 14.42
C LEU A 119 8.39 -7.00 15.71
N SER A 120 7.72 -6.92 16.85
CA SER A 120 8.36 -7.06 18.16
C SER A 120 8.90 -8.47 18.35
N ASP A 121 9.96 -8.64 19.12
CA ASP A 121 10.59 -9.94 19.42
C ASP A 121 9.59 -10.93 20.01
N ARG A 122 8.61 -10.44 20.75
CA ARG A 122 7.52 -11.26 21.31
C ARG A 122 6.76 -12.03 20.22
N HIS A 123 6.44 -11.38 19.11
CA HIS A 123 5.77 -12.03 17.98
C HIS A 123 6.73 -12.92 17.19
N ARG A 124 7.99 -12.49 17.00
CA ARG A 124 9.00 -13.28 16.27
C ARG A 124 9.31 -14.62 16.92
N THR A 125 9.35 -14.66 18.25
CA THR A 125 9.74 -15.88 18.98
C THR A 125 8.58 -16.82 19.28
N GLN A 126 7.34 -16.32 19.32
CA GLN A 126 6.17 -17.08 19.73
C GLN A 126 5.27 -17.54 18.57
N LEU A 127 5.51 -17.04 17.37
CA LEU A 127 4.67 -17.32 16.20
C LEU A 127 5.48 -18.03 15.11
N GLU A 128 4.89 -19.05 14.52
CA GLU A 128 5.35 -19.64 13.27
C GLU A 128 4.73 -18.86 12.11
N PHE A 129 5.58 -18.28 11.28
CA PHE A 129 5.13 -17.54 10.09
C PHE A 129 5.26 -18.40 8.84
N PRO A 130 4.33 -18.25 7.86
CA PRO A 130 4.51 -18.79 6.53
C PRO A 130 5.80 -18.29 5.87
N ALA A 131 6.44 -19.13 5.07
CA ALA A 131 7.75 -18.85 4.47
C ALA A 131 7.79 -17.61 3.55
N ASN A 132 6.63 -17.16 3.07
CA ASN A 132 6.47 -16.01 2.20
C ASN A 132 6.05 -14.72 2.93
N LEU A 133 6.00 -14.74 4.26
CA LEU A 133 5.60 -13.60 5.08
C LEU A 133 6.84 -13.00 5.76
N TYR A 134 7.14 -11.75 5.43
CA TYR A 134 8.34 -11.05 5.87
C TYR A 134 8.02 -9.94 6.86
N ASP A 135 9.01 -9.61 7.67
CA ASP A 135 8.99 -8.44 8.53
C ASP A 135 9.37 -7.18 7.73
N LEU A 136 8.60 -6.13 7.88
CA LEU A 136 8.86 -4.83 7.24
C LEU A 136 9.84 -4.00 8.08
N ASN A 137 11.09 -4.45 8.18
CA ASN A 137 12.13 -3.83 9.01
C ASN A 137 12.91 -2.69 8.32
N ARG A 138 12.66 -2.45 7.05
CA ARG A 138 13.19 -1.35 6.24
C ARG A 138 12.05 -0.69 5.49
N PRO A 139 12.17 0.59 5.11
CA PRO A 139 11.11 1.23 4.34
C PRO A 139 10.84 0.54 3.00
N TYR A 140 9.56 0.28 2.74
CA TYR A 140 9.07 -0.10 1.43
C TYR A 140 8.76 1.15 0.61
N PHE A 141 9.15 1.16 -0.66
CA PHE A 141 8.84 2.23 -1.58
C PHE A 141 8.41 1.69 -2.94
N GLU A 142 7.36 2.29 -3.48
CA GLU A 142 7.00 2.22 -4.90
C GLU A 142 6.62 3.60 -5.40
N ALA A 143 6.96 3.90 -6.64
CA ALA A 143 6.63 5.15 -7.30
C ALA A 143 6.04 4.87 -8.68
N GLY A 144 5.19 5.78 -9.15
CA GLY A 144 4.56 5.63 -10.43
C GLY A 144 4.28 6.95 -11.13
N VAL A 145 4.12 6.85 -12.44
CA VAL A 145 3.59 7.93 -13.26
C VAL A 145 2.48 7.38 -14.14
N GLY A 146 1.45 8.14 -14.34
CA GLY A 146 0.29 7.70 -15.10
C GLY A 146 -0.32 8.79 -15.95
N VAL A 147 -1.21 8.34 -16.81
CA VAL A 147 -2.05 9.19 -17.64
C VAL A 147 -3.50 8.88 -17.31
N GLU A 148 -4.22 9.89 -16.89
CA GLU A 148 -5.65 9.81 -16.59
C GLU A 148 -6.50 10.51 -17.63
N ASN A 149 -7.81 10.27 -17.55
CA ASN A 149 -8.81 10.81 -18.47
C ASN A 149 -8.66 10.31 -19.93
N ILE A 150 -8.08 9.14 -20.12
CA ILE A 150 -8.03 8.47 -21.42
C ILE A 150 -9.47 8.03 -21.75
N LEU A 151 -10.00 8.49 -22.88
CA LEU A 151 -11.39 8.29 -23.27
C LEU A 151 -12.41 8.69 -22.17
N LYS A 152 -12.03 9.55 -21.23
CA LYS A 152 -12.79 10.04 -20.07
C LYS A 152 -13.02 9.02 -18.94
N ILE A 153 -12.62 7.78 -19.11
CA ILE A 153 -12.91 6.70 -18.14
C ILE A 153 -11.69 5.88 -17.75
N PHE A 154 -10.60 5.93 -18.53
CA PHE A 154 -9.43 5.11 -18.26
C PHE A 154 -8.28 5.94 -17.67
N ARG A 155 -7.55 5.28 -16.80
CA ARG A 155 -6.23 5.69 -16.31
C ARG A 155 -5.26 4.52 -16.51
N VAL A 156 -4.04 4.82 -16.89
CA VAL A 156 -2.94 3.84 -17.04
C VAL A 156 -1.74 4.38 -16.30
N ASP A 157 -1.17 3.55 -15.42
CA ASP A 157 -0.02 3.87 -14.57
C ASP A 157 1.13 2.92 -14.85
N ALA A 158 2.32 3.47 -15.01
CA ALA A 158 3.58 2.75 -15.00
C ALA A 158 4.20 2.90 -13.60
N LEU A 159 4.49 1.78 -12.95
CA LEU A 159 4.89 1.70 -11.56
C LEU A 159 6.24 1.01 -11.42
N TRP A 160 7.05 1.48 -10.48
CA TRP A 160 8.34 0.91 -10.13
C TRP A 160 8.39 0.63 -8.63
N ARG A 161 8.71 -0.60 -8.30
CA ARG A 161 9.08 -1.00 -6.95
C ARG A 161 10.55 -0.67 -6.70
N LEU A 162 10.85 0.08 -5.65
CA LEU A 162 12.17 0.64 -5.38
C LEU A 162 12.90 -0.05 -4.24
N SER A 163 12.21 -0.94 -3.51
CA SER A 163 12.76 -1.63 -2.34
C SER A 163 12.37 -3.10 -2.29
N TYR A 164 13.08 -3.90 -1.50
CA TYR A 164 12.87 -5.35 -1.35
C TYR A 164 12.84 -6.11 -2.68
N LEU A 165 13.72 -5.74 -3.60
CA LEU A 165 13.77 -6.31 -4.95
C LEU A 165 14.25 -7.77 -4.98
N ASN A 166 14.85 -8.25 -3.89
CA ASN A 166 15.38 -9.61 -3.78
C ASN A 166 14.39 -10.61 -3.18
N ASN A 167 13.18 -10.17 -2.81
CA ASN A 167 12.15 -11.08 -2.31
C ASN A 167 11.65 -11.99 -3.44
N PRO A 168 11.19 -13.20 -3.12
CA PRO A 168 10.63 -14.11 -4.11
C PRO A 168 9.41 -13.51 -4.83
N ASN A 169 9.28 -13.82 -6.11
CA ASN A 169 8.15 -13.44 -6.96
C ASN A 169 7.89 -11.92 -7.05
N VAL A 170 8.92 -11.10 -6.83
CA VAL A 170 8.82 -9.66 -6.94
C VAL A 170 8.76 -9.23 -8.40
N VAL A 171 7.81 -8.36 -8.71
CA VAL A 171 7.71 -7.66 -9.98
C VAL A 171 8.25 -6.24 -9.78
N PRO A 172 9.45 -5.89 -10.30
CA PRO A 172 10.05 -4.58 -10.07
C PRO A 172 9.40 -3.45 -10.88
N PHE A 173 8.69 -3.79 -11.96
CA PHE A 173 7.99 -2.84 -12.83
C PHE A 173 6.65 -3.42 -13.28
N GLY A 174 5.61 -2.62 -13.28
CA GLY A 174 4.28 -3.01 -13.75
C GLY A 174 3.58 -1.86 -14.47
N VAL A 175 2.67 -2.22 -15.35
CA VAL A 175 1.72 -1.29 -15.97
C VAL A 175 0.33 -1.74 -15.58
N LEU A 176 -0.37 -0.89 -14.87
CA LEU A 176 -1.72 -1.16 -14.36
C LEU A 176 -2.72 -0.15 -14.93
N SER A 177 -3.97 -0.54 -14.98
CA SER A 177 -5.05 0.32 -15.46
C SER A 177 -6.14 0.48 -14.40
N LEU A 178 -6.78 1.64 -14.39
CA LEU A 178 -7.95 1.93 -13.56
C LEU A 178 -9.09 2.40 -14.47
N ILE A 179 -10.27 1.90 -14.21
CA ILE A 179 -11.50 2.35 -14.86
C ILE A 179 -12.23 3.26 -13.87
N HIS A 180 -12.31 4.54 -14.20
CA HIS A 180 -13.16 5.49 -13.50
C HIS A 180 -14.59 5.39 -14.06
N ILE A 181 -15.51 4.95 -13.25
CA ILE A 181 -16.95 4.95 -13.56
C ILE A 181 -17.60 6.15 -12.89
#